data_12af6a5f28fe206981ab7a9f38ed8b26
#
_entry.id   12af6a5f28fe206981ab7a9f38ed8b26
#
_cell.length_a   1.000
_cell.length_b   1.000
_cell.length_c   1.000
_cell.angle_alpha   90.00
_cell.angle_beta   90.00
_cell.angle_gamma   90.00
#
_symmetry.space_group_name_H-M   'P 1'
#
loop_
_entity.id
_entity.type
_entity.pdbx_description
1 polymer ?
#
loop_
_entity_poly.entity_id
_entity_poly.type
_entity_poly.pdbx_seq_one_letter_code
_entity_poly.pdbx_strand_id
1 'polypeptide(L)'
;MMNKILLLLCMAVSELAFAQTANTEINAQEVKRIETTLASDDMRGRKAGSPDIDRAADFIAAEFKKVGLQPLKGNSFLQPFTMVKPKFISAKAVINNEEINSRNVIVITSQPELNIDEHSGYEVQNINAGDNLFQKASGFVHANKNELVFVDSSFAKNFSRLMGFKRQLFKSDNSTVFILGNYQPTQFSIQAQHSIEEVKFANVVGILPGKSKKNEYVIFSGHYDHLGVSSKPSGVDSIYNGANDDAAGTTAVIMLANYFKKLNNNERTIVFAAFTAEEIGGFGSQYFSSQFDPAQVMAMFNIEMIGTESKWGKNSAYITGYEKTNMGEILQQNLKGSNFTFYPDPYTEENLFYRSDNATLARLGVPAHTISTAKMDQEPNYHKVSDEVSSLDIENMTEIIKAIATSSKSIISGKDTPSRVKAESLER
;
A
#
# COMPACT_ATOMS: atom_id res chain seq x y z
N MET A 1 -43.28 13.60 25.86
CA MET A 1 -42.31 12.73 26.57
C MET A 1 -42.22 11.34 25.95
N MET A 2 -43.34 10.69 25.62
CA MET A 2 -43.39 9.33 25.05
C MET A 2 -42.66 9.16 23.72
N ASN A 3 -42.72 10.13 22.77
CA ASN A 3 -42.04 10.04 21.47
C ASN A 3 -40.48 10.14 21.56
N LYS A 4 -39.94 10.81 22.58
CA LYS A 4 -38.46 10.86 22.80
C LYS A 4 -37.93 9.58 23.41
N ILE A 5 -38.70 8.89 24.27
CA ILE A 5 -38.37 7.63 24.87
C ILE A 5 -38.39 6.50 23.81
N LEU A 6 -39.39 6.54 22.89
CA LEU A 6 -39.48 5.57 21.80
C LEU A 6 -38.29 5.71 20.80
N LEU A 7 -37.89 6.95 20.49
CA LEU A 7 -36.71 7.20 19.62
C LEU A 7 -35.40 6.74 20.26
N LEU A 8 -35.23 6.92 21.57
CA LEU A 8 -34.06 6.45 22.32
C LEU A 8 -34.05 4.92 22.43
N LEU A 9 -35.19 4.27 22.63
CA LEU A 9 -35.29 2.82 22.64
C LEU A 9 -34.99 2.22 21.25
N CYS A 10 -35.45 2.80 20.17
CA CYS A 10 -35.15 2.36 18.81
C CYS A 10 -33.66 2.52 18.46
N MET A 11 -32.99 3.60 18.92
CA MET A 11 -31.53 3.75 18.73
C MET A 11 -30.76 2.71 19.53
N ALA A 12 -31.11 2.46 20.80
CA ALA A 12 -30.43 1.49 21.63
C ALA A 12 -30.61 0.05 21.12
N VAL A 13 -31.79 -0.30 20.60
CA VAL A 13 -32.05 -1.62 19.99
C VAL A 13 -31.28 -1.79 18.70
N SER A 14 -31.12 -0.74 17.89
CA SER A 14 -30.32 -0.79 16.66
C SER A 14 -28.83 -1.00 16.95
N GLU A 15 -28.28 -0.32 17.96
CA GLU A 15 -26.86 -0.49 18.35
C GLU A 15 -26.57 -1.89 18.90
N LEU A 16 -27.47 -2.45 19.71
CA LEU A 16 -27.36 -3.82 20.23
C LEU A 16 -27.44 -4.88 19.11
N ALA A 17 -28.32 -4.68 18.13
CA ALA A 17 -28.44 -5.58 16.99
C ALA A 17 -27.18 -5.53 16.11
N PHE A 18 -26.55 -4.39 15.93
CA PHE A 18 -25.30 -4.24 15.17
C PHE A 18 -24.09 -4.87 15.89
N ALA A 19 -23.98 -4.69 17.19
CA ALA A 19 -22.93 -5.34 17.98
C ALA A 19 -23.07 -6.87 17.95
N GLN A 20 -24.29 -7.38 18.01
CA GLN A 20 -24.57 -8.82 17.92
C GLN A 20 -24.23 -9.38 16.54
N THR A 21 -24.48 -8.63 15.45
CA THR A 21 -24.12 -9.04 14.08
C THR A 21 -22.60 -9.10 13.91
N ALA A 22 -21.84 -8.12 14.42
CA ALA A 22 -20.37 -8.16 14.35
C ALA A 22 -19.79 -9.38 15.07
N ASN A 23 -20.35 -9.75 16.23
CA ASN A 23 -19.90 -10.89 17.01
C ASN A 23 -20.19 -12.24 16.36
N THR A 24 -21.22 -12.34 15.53
CA THR A 24 -21.54 -13.59 14.82
C THR A 24 -20.80 -13.77 13.51
N GLU A 25 -20.54 -12.68 12.79
CA GLU A 25 -19.95 -12.73 11.46
C GLU A 25 -18.42 -12.68 11.48
N ILE A 26 -17.82 -11.87 12.37
CA ILE A 26 -16.38 -11.82 12.58
C ILE A 26 -16.06 -12.68 13.79
N ASN A 27 -15.61 -13.91 13.57
CA ASN A 27 -15.32 -14.89 14.61
C ASN A 27 -13.92 -15.48 14.45
N ALA A 28 -13.30 -15.87 15.56
CA ALA A 28 -11.92 -16.34 15.60
C ALA A 28 -11.68 -17.63 14.79
N GLN A 29 -12.69 -18.48 14.63
CA GLN A 29 -12.55 -19.71 13.84
C GLN A 29 -12.33 -19.38 12.35
N GLU A 30 -13.12 -18.45 11.79
CA GLU A 30 -13.00 -18.06 10.38
C GLU A 30 -11.78 -17.18 10.14
N VAL A 31 -11.43 -16.27 11.07
CA VAL A 31 -10.18 -15.52 11.07
C VAL A 31 -9.01 -16.49 11.01
N LYS A 32 -8.95 -17.48 11.92
CA LYS A 32 -7.90 -18.51 11.94
C LYS A 32 -7.84 -19.31 10.64
N ARG A 33 -8.99 -19.68 10.06
CA ARG A 33 -9.04 -20.45 8.81
C ARG A 33 -8.37 -19.70 7.66
N ILE A 34 -8.74 -18.43 7.46
CA ILE A 34 -8.21 -17.59 6.38
C ILE A 34 -6.73 -17.35 6.61
N GLU A 35 -6.36 -16.95 7.83
CA GLU A 35 -4.99 -16.67 8.25
C GLU A 35 -4.07 -17.88 8.03
N THR A 36 -4.47 -19.05 8.54
CA THR A 36 -3.70 -20.29 8.37
C THR A 36 -3.53 -20.66 6.89
N THR A 37 -4.52 -20.35 6.05
CA THR A 37 -4.40 -20.62 4.61
C THR A 37 -3.38 -19.68 3.96
N LEU A 38 -3.50 -18.37 4.20
CA LEU A 38 -2.62 -17.36 3.58
C LEU A 38 -1.16 -17.49 4.05
N ALA A 39 -0.95 -17.79 5.33
CA ALA A 39 0.39 -17.94 5.91
C ALA A 39 0.88 -19.39 5.96
N SER A 40 0.32 -20.29 5.15
CA SER A 40 0.79 -21.68 5.07
C SER A 40 2.03 -21.82 4.20
N ASP A 41 2.80 -22.88 4.44
CA ASP A 41 3.95 -23.26 3.60
C ASP A 41 3.57 -23.49 2.13
N ASP A 42 2.33 -23.95 1.88
CA ASP A 42 1.81 -24.14 0.52
C ASP A 42 1.77 -22.82 -0.29
N MET A 43 1.65 -21.67 0.37
CA MET A 43 1.70 -20.36 -0.25
C MET A 43 3.14 -19.89 -0.54
N ARG A 44 4.16 -20.59 -0.01
CA ARG A 44 5.59 -20.36 -0.28
C ARG A 44 6.01 -18.91 -0.10
N GLY A 45 5.45 -18.23 0.91
CA GLY A 45 5.77 -16.86 1.27
C GLY A 45 5.35 -15.81 0.22
N ARG A 46 4.43 -16.12 -0.68
CA ARG A 46 3.66 -15.20 -1.54
C ARG A 46 4.50 -14.13 -2.27
N LYS A 47 5.69 -14.49 -2.75
CA LYS A 47 6.62 -13.51 -3.34
C LYS A 47 6.04 -12.83 -4.58
N ALA A 48 6.00 -11.50 -4.55
CA ALA A 48 5.53 -10.69 -5.67
C ALA A 48 6.30 -11.00 -6.98
N GLY A 49 5.56 -11.16 -8.07
CA GLY A 49 6.11 -11.47 -9.39
C GLY A 49 6.66 -12.90 -9.54
N SER A 50 6.35 -13.80 -8.61
CA SER A 50 6.59 -15.23 -8.74
C SER A 50 5.28 -16.00 -8.97
N PRO A 51 5.33 -17.23 -9.50
CA PRO A 51 4.12 -18.06 -9.62
C PRO A 51 3.49 -18.44 -8.27
N ASP A 52 4.23 -18.33 -7.18
CA ASP A 52 3.75 -18.72 -5.85
C ASP A 52 2.66 -17.77 -5.34
N ILE A 53 2.72 -16.48 -5.70
CA ILE A 53 1.73 -15.48 -5.29
C ILE A 53 0.35 -15.70 -5.93
N ASP A 54 0.28 -16.36 -7.10
CA ASP A 54 -0.98 -16.58 -7.83
C ASP A 54 -1.96 -17.43 -7.00
N ARG A 55 -1.43 -18.39 -6.20
CA ARG A 55 -2.27 -19.20 -5.30
C ARG A 55 -2.97 -18.35 -4.23
N ALA A 56 -2.28 -17.38 -3.68
CA ALA A 56 -2.87 -16.46 -2.70
C ALA A 56 -3.91 -15.54 -3.37
N ALA A 57 -3.60 -15.03 -4.56
CA ALA A 57 -4.54 -14.22 -5.35
C ALA A 57 -5.82 -14.99 -5.69
N ASP A 58 -5.70 -16.25 -6.12
CA ASP A 58 -6.83 -17.14 -6.43
C ASP A 58 -7.66 -17.43 -5.18
N PHE A 59 -7.02 -17.68 -4.05
CA PHE A 59 -7.71 -17.91 -2.77
C PHE A 59 -8.51 -16.66 -2.36
N ILE A 60 -7.92 -15.47 -2.38
CA ILE A 60 -8.60 -14.22 -2.02
C ILE A 60 -9.77 -13.95 -2.97
N ALA A 61 -9.56 -14.14 -4.28
CA ALA A 61 -10.61 -13.99 -5.29
C ALA A 61 -11.77 -14.97 -5.08
N ALA A 62 -11.47 -16.20 -4.67
CA ALA A 62 -12.48 -17.21 -4.31
C ALA A 62 -13.27 -16.81 -3.06
N GLU A 63 -12.62 -16.26 -2.02
CA GLU A 63 -13.30 -15.74 -0.82
C GLU A 63 -14.19 -14.54 -1.19
N PHE A 64 -13.73 -13.59 -2.01
CA PHE A 64 -14.56 -12.47 -2.47
C PHE A 64 -15.78 -12.94 -3.29
N LYS A 65 -15.60 -13.96 -4.13
CA LYS A 65 -16.70 -14.59 -4.87
C LYS A 65 -17.69 -15.27 -3.93
N LYS A 66 -17.22 -16.02 -2.94
CA LYS A 66 -18.03 -16.68 -1.92
C LYS A 66 -18.86 -15.68 -1.11
N VAL A 67 -18.28 -14.52 -0.76
CA VAL A 67 -18.96 -13.40 -0.13
C VAL A 67 -20.05 -12.80 -1.05
N GLY A 68 -19.91 -12.93 -2.36
CA GLY A 68 -20.80 -12.32 -3.35
C GLY A 68 -20.52 -10.84 -3.59
N LEU A 69 -19.26 -10.44 -3.54
CA LEU A 69 -18.81 -9.14 -4.02
C LEU A 69 -18.91 -9.05 -5.55
N GLN A 70 -18.80 -7.86 -6.07
CA GLN A 70 -18.65 -7.63 -7.51
C GLN A 70 -17.19 -7.30 -7.83
N PRO A 71 -16.65 -7.72 -8.98
CA PRO A 71 -15.38 -7.22 -9.47
C PRO A 71 -15.40 -5.70 -9.64
N LEU A 72 -14.26 -5.04 -9.42
CA LEU A 72 -14.14 -3.60 -9.65
C LEU A 72 -14.35 -3.25 -11.13
N LYS A 73 -13.84 -4.10 -12.04
CA LYS A 73 -13.94 -3.92 -13.49
C LYS A 73 -14.00 -5.28 -14.21
N GLY A 74 -14.85 -5.38 -15.22
CA GLY A 74 -15.00 -6.62 -15.97
C GLY A 74 -15.60 -7.76 -15.15
N ASN A 75 -15.09 -8.99 -15.32
CA ASN A 75 -15.63 -10.21 -14.72
C ASN A 75 -14.64 -10.92 -13.78
N SER A 76 -13.50 -10.32 -13.46
CA SER A 76 -12.46 -10.88 -12.63
C SER A 76 -12.19 -9.99 -11.42
N PHE A 77 -11.96 -10.59 -10.26
CA PHE A 77 -11.47 -9.87 -9.08
C PHE A 77 -9.99 -9.48 -9.21
N LEU A 78 -9.26 -10.11 -10.13
CA LEU A 78 -7.88 -9.73 -10.42
C LEU A 78 -7.84 -8.41 -11.18
N GLN A 79 -7.03 -7.48 -10.70
CA GLN A 79 -6.69 -6.22 -11.34
C GLN A 79 -5.25 -6.32 -11.85
N PRO A 80 -5.02 -6.85 -13.06
CA PRO A 80 -3.69 -7.11 -13.59
C PRO A 80 -3.01 -5.81 -14.02
N PHE A 81 -1.68 -5.76 -13.81
CA PHE A 81 -0.82 -4.73 -14.37
C PHE A 81 0.56 -5.30 -14.70
N THR A 82 1.28 -4.60 -15.56
CA THR A 82 2.60 -5.03 -16.01
C THR A 82 3.63 -3.96 -15.67
N MET A 83 4.73 -4.40 -15.11
CA MET A 83 5.92 -3.58 -14.91
C MET A 83 7.08 -4.14 -15.73
N VAL A 84 8.14 -3.35 -15.87
CA VAL A 84 9.34 -3.74 -16.62
C VAL A 84 10.57 -3.67 -15.73
N LYS A 85 11.53 -4.56 -16.02
CA LYS A 85 12.88 -4.57 -15.44
C LYS A 85 13.88 -4.27 -16.56
N PRO A 86 14.32 -3.01 -16.70
CA PRO A 86 15.33 -2.66 -17.69
C PRO A 86 16.70 -3.18 -17.27
N LYS A 87 17.29 -4.04 -18.10
CA LYS A 87 18.68 -4.49 -17.95
C LYS A 87 19.58 -3.67 -18.86
N PHE A 88 20.52 -2.96 -18.29
CA PHE A 88 21.45 -2.12 -19.03
C PHE A 88 22.31 -2.92 -20.02
N ILE A 89 22.42 -2.44 -21.26
CA ILE A 89 23.30 -2.96 -22.29
C ILE A 89 24.41 -1.97 -22.57
N SER A 90 24.06 -0.72 -22.94
CA SER A 90 25.04 0.30 -23.27
C SER A 90 24.48 1.72 -23.05
N ALA A 91 25.37 2.67 -22.80
CA ALA A 91 25.04 4.10 -22.88
C ALA A 91 26.25 4.86 -23.43
N LYS A 92 25.98 5.85 -24.29
CA LYS A 92 26.91 6.83 -24.75
C LYS A 92 26.31 8.21 -24.57
N ALA A 93 27.04 9.11 -23.94
CA ALA A 93 26.62 10.50 -23.75
C ALA A 93 27.74 11.43 -24.19
N VAL A 94 27.38 12.48 -24.92
CA VAL A 94 28.24 13.56 -25.34
C VAL A 94 27.61 14.87 -24.87
N ILE A 95 28.35 15.70 -24.14
CA ILE A 95 27.91 17.01 -23.66
C ILE A 95 28.88 18.04 -24.16
N ASN A 96 28.43 19.08 -24.89
CA ASN A 96 29.28 20.16 -25.44
C ASN A 96 30.51 19.61 -26.19
N ASN A 97 30.35 18.55 -26.99
CA ASN A 97 31.38 17.83 -27.74
C ASN A 97 32.37 16.98 -26.87
N GLU A 98 32.14 16.87 -25.57
CA GLU A 98 32.92 15.99 -24.69
C GLU A 98 32.19 14.67 -24.44
N GLU A 99 32.88 13.55 -24.66
CA GLU A 99 32.33 12.22 -24.36
C GLU A 99 32.40 11.95 -22.86
N ILE A 100 31.23 11.59 -22.28
CA ILE A 100 31.10 11.29 -20.86
C ILE A 100 31.36 9.80 -20.62
N ASN A 101 32.17 9.52 -19.60
CA ASN A 101 32.37 8.12 -19.18
C ASN A 101 31.06 7.44 -18.87
N SER A 102 30.79 6.27 -19.46
CA SER A 102 29.55 5.55 -19.31
C SER A 102 29.18 5.20 -17.85
N ARG A 103 30.19 5.11 -16.94
CA ARG A 103 29.97 4.92 -15.50
C ARG A 103 29.33 6.14 -14.83
N ASN A 104 29.42 7.30 -15.45
CA ASN A 104 28.86 8.56 -15.00
C ASN A 104 27.49 8.83 -15.62
N VAL A 105 26.89 7.85 -16.31
CA VAL A 105 25.56 7.97 -16.96
C VAL A 105 24.65 6.89 -16.43
N ILE A 106 23.51 7.29 -15.87
CA ILE A 106 22.45 6.37 -15.43
C ILE A 106 21.17 6.79 -16.14
N VAL A 107 20.60 5.88 -16.91
CA VAL A 107 19.33 6.08 -17.63
C VAL A 107 18.24 5.27 -16.97
N ILE A 108 17.21 5.94 -16.48
CA ILE A 108 15.99 5.36 -15.92
C ILE A 108 14.91 5.47 -17.00
N THR A 109 14.62 4.36 -17.66
CA THR A 109 13.64 4.31 -18.74
C THR A 109 12.99 2.92 -18.81
N SER A 110 11.74 2.86 -19.24
CA SER A 110 11.03 1.63 -19.56
C SER A 110 11.18 1.23 -21.04
N GLN A 111 11.89 2.03 -21.84
CA GLN A 111 12.09 1.83 -23.27
C GLN A 111 13.33 0.99 -23.55
N PRO A 112 13.32 0.11 -24.59
CA PRO A 112 14.50 -0.66 -24.96
C PRO A 112 15.63 0.21 -25.54
N GLU A 113 15.28 1.31 -26.15
CA GLU A 113 16.21 2.27 -26.75
C GLU A 113 15.84 3.69 -26.35
N LEU A 114 16.85 4.50 -26.07
CA LEU A 114 16.73 5.93 -25.84
C LEU A 114 17.74 6.67 -26.71
N ASN A 115 17.25 7.61 -27.53
CA ASN A 115 18.07 8.50 -28.34
C ASN A 115 17.56 9.92 -28.15
N ILE A 116 18.32 10.74 -27.47
CA ILE A 116 17.92 12.12 -27.11
C ILE A 116 19.02 13.12 -27.38
N ASP A 117 18.60 14.35 -27.68
CA ASP A 117 19.43 15.53 -27.90
C ASP A 117 18.73 16.76 -27.28
N GLU A 118 19.30 17.94 -27.47
CA GLU A 118 18.79 19.23 -26.99
C GLU A 118 17.39 19.61 -27.53
N HIS A 119 16.92 18.93 -28.59
CA HIS A 119 15.59 19.13 -29.19
C HIS A 119 14.55 18.11 -28.75
N SER A 120 14.95 17.14 -27.93
CA SER A 120 14.10 16.01 -27.50
C SER A 120 13.16 16.36 -26.33
N GLY A 121 13.09 17.63 -25.91
CA GLY A 121 12.12 18.10 -24.91
C GLY A 121 12.44 17.67 -23.46
N TYR A 122 13.72 17.40 -23.17
CA TYR A 122 14.17 17.12 -21.81
C TYR A 122 14.36 18.40 -21.02
N GLU A 123 13.77 18.46 -19.80
CA GLU A 123 14.03 19.53 -18.85
C GLU A 123 15.40 19.30 -18.17
N VAL A 124 16.28 20.30 -18.24
CA VAL A 124 17.61 20.22 -17.60
C VAL A 124 17.49 20.61 -16.14
N GLN A 125 17.94 19.73 -15.26
CA GLN A 125 17.88 19.86 -13.80
C GLN A 125 19.24 19.65 -13.16
N ASN A 126 19.38 20.04 -11.88
CA ASN A 126 20.62 19.86 -11.13
C ASN A 126 20.33 19.30 -9.73
N ILE A 127 21.20 18.41 -9.28
CA ILE A 127 21.36 18.03 -7.88
C ILE A 127 22.69 18.62 -7.41
N ASN A 128 22.63 19.67 -6.59
CA ASN A 128 23.78 20.43 -6.16
C ASN A 128 24.48 19.83 -4.94
N ALA A 129 25.73 20.20 -4.71
CA ALA A 129 26.41 19.83 -3.47
C ALA A 129 25.59 20.25 -2.24
N GLY A 130 25.44 19.33 -1.29
CA GLY A 130 24.63 19.55 -0.07
C GLY A 130 23.15 19.19 -0.18
N ASP A 131 22.62 18.94 -1.38
CA ASP A 131 21.27 18.40 -1.55
C ASP A 131 21.17 16.98 -0.98
N ASN A 132 19.93 16.54 -0.68
CA ASN A 132 19.68 15.11 -0.46
C ASN A 132 19.57 14.40 -1.81
N LEU A 133 20.63 13.66 -2.18
CA LEU A 133 20.74 12.99 -3.47
C LEU A 133 19.53 12.11 -3.80
N PHE A 134 19.12 11.26 -2.84
CA PHE A 134 18.07 10.26 -3.11
C PHE A 134 16.68 10.88 -3.15
N GLN A 135 16.41 11.86 -2.29
CA GLN A 135 15.15 12.59 -2.27
C GLN A 135 14.94 13.37 -3.57
N LYS A 136 15.97 14.12 -4.01
CA LYS A 136 15.92 14.87 -5.28
C LYS A 136 15.77 13.95 -6.49
N ALA A 137 16.58 12.88 -6.55
CA ALA A 137 16.51 11.91 -7.63
C ALA A 137 15.16 11.21 -7.70
N SER A 138 14.59 10.81 -6.54
CA SER A 138 13.23 10.26 -6.46
C SER A 138 12.20 11.26 -7.01
N GLY A 139 12.30 12.53 -6.65
CA GLY A 139 11.40 13.56 -7.16
C GLY A 139 11.43 13.64 -8.70
N PHE A 140 12.59 13.61 -9.32
CA PHE A 140 12.71 13.63 -10.79
C PHE A 140 12.17 12.35 -11.44
N VAL A 141 12.52 11.18 -10.93
CA VAL A 141 12.03 9.90 -11.48
C VAL A 141 10.51 9.79 -11.44
N HIS A 142 9.87 10.36 -10.41
CA HIS A 142 8.41 10.30 -10.24
C HIS A 142 7.67 11.54 -10.75
N ALA A 143 8.38 12.52 -11.36
CA ALA A 143 7.76 13.73 -11.89
C ALA A 143 6.86 13.50 -13.12
N ASN A 144 6.90 12.30 -13.71
CA ASN A 144 6.23 11.96 -14.98
C ASN A 144 6.57 12.92 -16.12
N LYS A 145 7.85 13.26 -16.22
CA LYS A 145 8.45 14.16 -17.22
C LYS A 145 9.73 13.57 -17.76
N ASN A 146 10.19 14.10 -18.90
CA ASN A 146 11.51 13.83 -19.41
C ASN A 146 12.54 14.75 -18.74
N GLU A 147 13.48 14.17 -18.00
CA GLU A 147 14.43 14.91 -17.17
C GLU A 147 15.88 14.53 -17.51
N LEU A 148 16.73 15.54 -17.77
CA LEU A 148 18.19 15.41 -17.84
C LEU A 148 18.79 16.06 -16.59
N VAL A 149 19.31 15.25 -15.69
CA VAL A 149 19.73 15.69 -14.35
C VAL A 149 21.24 15.62 -14.19
N PHE A 150 21.88 16.73 -13.99
CA PHE A 150 23.31 16.79 -13.65
C PHE A 150 23.49 16.68 -12.14
N VAL A 151 24.33 15.73 -11.73
CA VAL A 151 24.57 15.40 -10.32
C VAL A 151 25.95 15.86 -9.94
N ASP A 152 26.04 16.73 -8.92
CA ASP A 152 27.33 17.27 -8.46
C ASP A 152 28.36 16.16 -8.17
N SER A 153 29.61 16.40 -8.54
CA SER A 153 30.70 15.43 -8.41
C SER A 153 30.98 14.98 -6.97
N SER A 154 30.57 15.75 -5.97
CA SER A 154 30.63 15.35 -4.55
C SER A 154 29.88 14.05 -4.26
N PHE A 155 28.88 13.69 -5.08
CA PHE A 155 28.09 12.47 -4.96
C PHE A 155 28.71 11.24 -5.66
N ALA A 156 29.92 11.32 -6.21
CA ALA A 156 30.56 10.23 -6.97
C ALA A 156 30.53 8.87 -6.26
N LYS A 157 30.72 8.84 -4.93
CA LYS A 157 30.68 7.60 -4.12
C LYS A 157 29.28 6.95 -4.04
N ASN A 158 28.21 7.74 -4.15
CA ASN A 158 26.84 7.31 -3.99
C ASN A 158 26.07 7.26 -5.31
N PHE A 159 26.62 7.81 -6.40
CA PHE A 159 25.95 7.95 -7.69
C PHE A 159 25.40 6.62 -8.23
N SER A 160 26.19 5.53 -8.17
CA SER A 160 25.78 4.23 -8.66
C SER A 160 24.54 3.67 -7.96
N ARG A 161 24.23 4.12 -6.74
CA ARG A 161 23.03 3.69 -6.00
C ARG A 161 21.75 4.16 -6.66
N LEU A 162 21.78 5.21 -7.49
CA LEU A 162 20.63 5.67 -8.28
C LEU A 162 20.13 4.62 -9.27
N MET A 163 20.95 3.62 -9.63
CA MET A 163 20.50 2.46 -10.39
C MET A 163 19.37 1.68 -9.70
N GLY A 164 19.20 1.86 -8.39
CA GLY A 164 18.09 1.28 -7.64
C GLY A 164 16.72 1.69 -8.18
N PHE A 165 16.58 2.91 -8.70
CA PHE A 165 15.33 3.42 -9.27
C PHE A 165 14.88 2.68 -10.54
N LYS A 166 15.76 1.96 -11.24
CA LYS A 166 15.38 1.19 -12.44
C LYS A 166 15.18 -0.30 -12.21
N ARG A 167 15.17 -0.76 -10.96
CA ARG A 167 14.96 -2.19 -10.66
C ARG A 167 13.62 -2.68 -11.18
N GLN A 168 12.61 -1.82 -11.11
CA GLN A 168 11.26 -2.12 -11.57
C GLN A 168 10.52 -0.81 -11.85
N LEU A 169 9.92 -0.69 -13.04
CA LEU A 169 9.27 0.53 -13.51
C LEU A 169 7.89 0.21 -14.08
N PHE A 170 6.94 1.11 -13.91
CA PHE A 170 5.78 1.17 -14.79
C PHE A 170 6.21 1.54 -16.20
N LYS A 171 5.48 1.05 -17.21
CA LYS A 171 5.71 1.51 -18.59
C LYS A 171 5.39 3.00 -18.68
N SER A 172 6.30 3.76 -19.25
CA SER A 172 6.18 5.21 -19.44
C SER A 172 6.94 5.63 -20.69
N ASP A 173 6.44 6.67 -21.35
CA ASP A 173 7.16 7.33 -22.43
C ASP A 173 8.19 8.33 -21.89
N ASN A 174 8.12 8.68 -20.60
CA ASN A 174 9.06 9.55 -19.94
C ASN A 174 10.29 8.79 -19.43
N SER A 175 11.41 9.48 -19.41
CA SER A 175 12.69 8.95 -18.95
C SER A 175 13.45 9.98 -18.15
N THR A 176 14.24 9.52 -17.18
CA THR A 176 15.16 10.38 -16.41
C THR A 176 16.59 9.94 -16.66
N VAL A 177 17.43 10.85 -17.07
CA VAL A 177 18.86 10.61 -17.29
C VAL A 177 19.66 11.36 -16.25
N PHE A 178 20.46 10.65 -15.45
CA PHE A 178 21.39 11.24 -14.50
C PHE A 178 22.81 11.20 -15.07
N ILE A 179 23.52 12.36 -15.03
CA ILE A 179 24.92 12.47 -15.42
C ILE A 179 25.71 13.04 -14.24
N LEU A 180 26.72 12.30 -13.79
CA LEU A 180 27.63 12.75 -12.74
C LEU A 180 28.60 13.80 -13.29
N GLY A 181 28.56 14.99 -12.75
CA GLY A 181 29.40 16.12 -13.10
C GLY A 181 28.63 17.43 -13.22
N ASN A 182 29.34 18.55 -13.10
CA ASN A 182 28.76 19.89 -13.14
C ASN A 182 28.86 20.44 -14.57
N TYR A 183 27.83 20.20 -15.38
CA TYR A 183 27.78 20.64 -16.78
C TYR A 183 26.77 21.78 -16.96
N GLN A 184 27.06 22.64 -17.92
CA GLN A 184 26.15 23.66 -18.46
C GLN A 184 25.95 23.33 -19.95
N PRO A 185 24.99 22.45 -20.29
CA PRO A 185 24.87 21.96 -21.66
C PRO A 185 24.28 23.03 -22.57
N THR A 186 24.95 23.29 -23.67
CA THR A 186 24.40 24.04 -24.83
C THR A 186 23.93 23.07 -25.91
N GLN A 187 24.54 21.87 -25.96
CA GLN A 187 24.15 20.76 -26.80
C GLN A 187 24.46 19.44 -26.10
N PHE A 188 23.67 18.43 -26.35
CA PHE A 188 23.95 17.09 -25.85
C PHE A 188 23.40 16.02 -26.80
N SER A 189 23.98 14.82 -26.74
CA SER A 189 23.47 13.63 -27.41
C SER A 189 23.65 12.45 -26.47
N ILE A 190 22.57 11.74 -26.16
CA ILE A 190 22.59 10.59 -25.28
C ILE A 190 21.88 9.42 -25.95
N GLN A 191 22.57 8.30 -26.04
CA GLN A 191 22.06 7.05 -26.58
C GLN A 191 22.17 5.97 -25.52
N ALA A 192 21.10 5.19 -25.30
CA ALA A 192 21.14 4.08 -24.37
C ALA A 192 20.34 2.90 -24.90
N GLN A 193 20.78 1.69 -24.56
CA GLN A 193 20.10 0.44 -24.89
C GLN A 193 19.88 -0.41 -23.65
N HIS A 194 18.69 -1.00 -23.56
CA HIS A 194 18.26 -1.87 -22.48
C HIS A 194 17.56 -3.11 -23.05
N SER A 195 17.77 -4.25 -22.41
CA SER A 195 16.90 -5.41 -22.56
C SER A 195 15.74 -5.25 -21.57
N ILE A 196 14.51 -5.35 -22.05
CA ILE A 196 13.30 -5.16 -21.25
C ILE A 196 12.70 -6.51 -20.90
N GLU A 197 12.61 -6.81 -19.61
CA GLU A 197 11.88 -7.97 -19.08
C GLU A 197 10.54 -7.50 -18.52
N GLU A 198 9.43 -8.07 -18.98
CA GLU A 198 8.10 -7.78 -18.43
C GLU A 198 7.80 -8.69 -17.25
N VAL A 199 7.26 -8.10 -16.19
CA VAL A 199 6.78 -8.82 -15.01
C VAL A 199 5.32 -8.46 -14.79
N LYS A 200 4.48 -9.48 -14.69
CA LYS A 200 3.04 -9.34 -14.47
C LYS A 200 2.74 -9.39 -12.98
N PHE A 201 1.82 -8.56 -12.55
CA PHE A 201 1.30 -8.48 -11.19
C PHE A 201 -0.22 -8.40 -11.24
N ALA A 202 -0.88 -8.70 -10.15
CA ALA A 202 -2.31 -8.46 -10.00
C ALA A 202 -2.64 -8.09 -8.55
N ASN A 203 -3.40 -7.01 -8.35
CA ASN A 203 -4.15 -6.82 -7.10
C ASN A 203 -5.40 -7.70 -7.15
N VAL A 204 -5.98 -7.99 -5.99
CA VAL A 204 -7.28 -8.64 -5.90
C VAL A 204 -8.28 -7.63 -5.32
N VAL A 205 -9.28 -7.23 -6.12
CA VAL A 205 -10.19 -6.14 -5.76
C VAL A 205 -11.63 -6.55 -5.94
N GLY A 206 -12.41 -6.40 -4.88
CA GLY A 206 -13.85 -6.60 -4.88
C GLY A 206 -14.60 -5.36 -4.40
N ILE A 207 -15.82 -5.15 -4.86
CA ILE A 207 -16.66 -4.04 -4.43
C ILE A 207 -18.01 -4.50 -3.89
N LEU A 208 -18.50 -3.75 -2.92
CA LEU A 208 -19.89 -3.75 -2.47
C LEU A 208 -20.51 -2.41 -2.86
N PRO A 209 -21.32 -2.35 -3.92
CA PRO A 209 -21.90 -1.09 -4.41
C PRO A 209 -22.71 -0.38 -3.35
N GLY A 210 -22.56 0.94 -3.27
CA GLY A 210 -23.34 1.80 -2.40
C GLY A 210 -24.80 1.91 -2.84
N LYS A 211 -25.71 2.17 -1.88
CA LYS A 211 -27.13 2.32 -2.16
C LYS A 211 -27.45 3.70 -2.76
N SER A 212 -27.02 4.77 -2.11
CA SER A 212 -27.32 6.15 -2.54
C SER A 212 -26.08 6.94 -2.99
N LYS A 213 -24.90 6.67 -2.40
CA LYS A 213 -23.64 7.38 -2.66
C LYS A 213 -22.67 6.49 -3.45
N LYS A 214 -23.10 6.04 -4.63
CA LYS A 214 -22.39 5.01 -5.42
C LYS A 214 -21.00 5.43 -5.91
N ASN A 215 -20.79 6.74 -6.09
CA ASN A 215 -19.52 7.31 -6.58
C ASN A 215 -18.63 7.84 -5.44
N GLU A 216 -19.01 7.61 -4.18
CA GLU A 216 -18.18 7.87 -3.01
C GLU A 216 -17.62 6.52 -2.52
N TYR A 217 -16.30 6.42 -2.43
CA TYR A 217 -15.63 5.16 -2.11
C TYR A 217 -15.04 5.16 -0.72
N VAL A 218 -15.20 4.05 -0.01
CA VAL A 218 -14.47 3.72 1.23
C VAL A 218 -13.67 2.45 0.96
N ILE A 219 -12.36 2.49 1.19
CA ILE A 219 -11.45 1.42 0.85
C ILE A 219 -10.97 0.72 2.13
N PHE A 220 -11.03 -0.61 2.15
CA PHE A 220 -10.31 -1.46 3.10
C PHE A 220 -9.23 -2.20 2.35
N SER A 221 -7.99 -2.14 2.82
CA SER A 221 -6.85 -2.77 2.16
C SER A 221 -5.87 -3.42 3.12
N GLY A 222 -5.08 -4.31 2.60
CA GLY A 222 -3.88 -4.91 3.14
C GLY A 222 -3.08 -5.50 1.99
N HIS A 223 -1.82 -5.85 2.19
CA HIS A 223 -1.06 -6.49 1.14
C HIS A 223 -1.00 -8.01 1.33
N TYR A 224 -0.94 -8.74 0.22
CA TYR A 224 -0.95 -10.20 0.28
C TYR A 224 0.36 -10.84 -0.19
N ASP A 225 1.31 -10.04 -0.69
CA ASP A 225 2.67 -10.50 -0.97
C ASP A 225 3.53 -10.52 0.30
N HIS A 226 4.62 -11.29 0.25
CA HIS A 226 5.69 -11.26 1.25
C HIS A 226 7.01 -11.69 0.60
N LEU A 227 8.02 -12.04 1.39
CA LEU A 227 9.40 -12.21 0.92
C LEU A 227 9.67 -13.51 0.15
N GLY A 228 8.79 -14.51 0.24
CA GLY A 228 8.93 -15.77 -0.48
C GLY A 228 9.80 -16.78 0.24
N VAL A 229 10.62 -17.51 -0.53
CA VAL A 229 11.50 -18.57 -0.01
C VAL A 229 12.95 -18.13 -0.09
N SER A 230 13.69 -18.24 1.01
CA SER A 230 15.11 -17.91 1.06
C SER A 230 15.93 -18.88 0.22
N SER A 231 16.80 -18.34 -0.64
CA SER A 231 17.80 -19.13 -1.35
C SER A 231 19.01 -19.51 -0.47
N LYS A 232 19.12 -18.90 0.71
CA LYS A 232 20.19 -19.13 1.69
C LYS A 232 19.57 -19.24 3.09
N PRO A 233 18.89 -20.35 3.40
CA PRO A 233 18.28 -20.51 4.72
C PRO A 233 19.36 -20.53 5.80
N SER A 234 19.10 -19.85 6.90
CA SER A 234 19.96 -19.82 8.09
C SER A 234 19.62 -20.93 9.10
N GLY A 235 18.70 -21.84 8.76
CA GLY A 235 18.18 -22.90 9.61
C GLY A 235 17.47 -23.98 8.80
N VAL A 236 16.58 -24.72 9.45
CA VAL A 236 15.75 -25.75 8.80
C VAL A 236 14.66 -25.12 7.95
N ASP A 237 14.10 -24.00 8.42
CA ASP A 237 13.06 -23.25 7.74
C ASP A 237 13.64 -22.23 6.77
N SER A 238 12.99 -22.05 5.63
CA SER A 238 13.39 -21.15 4.56
C SER A 238 12.23 -20.32 4.00
N ILE A 239 11.00 -20.55 4.48
CA ILE A 239 9.79 -19.90 3.97
C ILE A 239 9.49 -18.70 4.87
N TYR A 240 9.36 -17.54 4.28
CA TYR A 240 8.85 -16.35 4.95
C TYR A 240 7.33 -16.36 4.85
N ASN A 241 6.66 -16.98 5.82
CA ASN A 241 5.21 -17.15 5.77
C ASN A 241 4.45 -15.84 5.92
N GLY A 242 5.03 -14.84 6.59
CA GLY A 242 4.46 -13.51 6.68
C GLY A 242 3.05 -13.55 7.25
N ALA A 243 2.89 -14.18 8.43
CA ALA A 243 1.59 -14.28 9.06
C ALA A 243 1.12 -12.93 9.59
N ASN A 244 1.96 -12.25 10.35
CA ASN A 244 1.65 -10.88 10.78
C ASN A 244 1.79 -9.89 9.63
N ASP A 245 2.81 -10.07 8.77
CA ASP A 245 3.19 -9.19 7.66
C ASP A 245 2.93 -9.87 6.28
N ASP A 246 1.80 -9.68 5.59
CA ASP A 246 0.57 -9.04 6.03
C ASP A 246 -0.63 -9.95 5.71
N ALA A 247 -0.47 -11.29 5.98
CA ALA A 247 -1.63 -12.17 5.90
C ALA A 247 -2.72 -11.70 6.87
N ALA A 248 -2.34 -11.12 8.03
CA ALA A 248 -3.25 -10.59 9.03
C ALA A 248 -4.13 -9.45 8.50
N GLY A 249 -3.56 -8.47 7.79
CA GLY A 249 -4.33 -7.40 7.16
C GLY A 249 -5.20 -7.90 6.02
N THR A 250 -4.68 -8.79 5.16
CA THR A 250 -5.45 -9.43 4.09
C THR A 250 -6.62 -10.25 4.66
N THR A 251 -6.42 -10.99 5.75
CA THR A 251 -7.49 -11.70 6.48
C THR A 251 -8.56 -10.73 6.97
N ALA A 252 -8.16 -9.58 7.52
CA ALA A 252 -9.09 -8.55 7.97
C ALA A 252 -9.94 -8.02 6.81
N VAL A 253 -9.35 -7.76 5.64
CA VAL A 253 -10.07 -7.30 4.44
C VAL A 253 -11.15 -8.30 4.04
N ILE A 254 -10.86 -9.60 4.03
CA ILE A 254 -11.82 -10.65 3.70
C ILE A 254 -12.96 -10.73 4.76
N MET A 255 -12.61 -10.63 6.04
CA MET A 255 -13.60 -10.67 7.13
C MET A 255 -14.52 -9.44 7.12
N LEU A 256 -13.97 -8.25 6.84
CA LEU A 256 -14.75 -7.02 6.68
C LEU A 256 -15.68 -7.10 5.47
N ALA A 257 -15.23 -7.70 4.37
CA ALA A 257 -16.06 -7.95 3.19
C ALA A 257 -17.28 -8.81 3.54
N ASN A 258 -17.08 -9.92 4.26
CA ASN A 258 -18.14 -10.78 4.77
C ASN A 258 -19.13 -10.01 5.63
N TYR A 259 -18.63 -9.28 6.60
CA TYR A 259 -19.45 -8.51 7.54
C TYR A 259 -20.32 -7.47 6.84
N PHE A 260 -19.73 -6.60 6.02
CA PHE A 260 -20.48 -5.52 5.36
C PHE A 260 -21.43 -6.06 4.29
N LYS A 261 -21.10 -7.14 3.60
CA LYS A 261 -22.03 -7.80 2.67
C LYS A 261 -23.28 -8.31 3.37
N LYS A 262 -23.15 -8.95 4.53
CA LYS A 262 -24.29 -9.42 5.31
C LYS A 262 -25.07 -8.29 5.95
N LEU A 263 -24.38 -7.28 6.47
CA LEU A 263 -25.01 -6.08 7.02
C LEU A 263 -25.82 -5.31 5.99
N ASN A 264 -25.32 -5.24 4.76
CA ASN A 264 -25.97 -4.65 3.58
C ASN A 264 -26.65 -3.30 3.86
N ASN A 265 -25.95 -2.39 4.54
CA ASN A 265 -26.46 -1.06 4.92
C ASN A 265 -25.53 0.09 4.49
N ASN A 266 -24.60 -0.16 3.58
CA ASN A 266 -23.66 0.83 3.07
C ASN A 266 -24.34 1.79 2.09
N GLU A 267 -24.24 3.09 2.36
CA GLU A 267 -24.67 4.14 1.40
C GLU A 267 -23.55 4.43 0.40
N ARG A 268 -22.28 4.42 0.83
CA ARG A 268 -21.09 4.53 0.00
C ARG A 268 -20.68 3.17 -0.56
N THR A 269 -20.07 3.18 -1.72
CA THR A 269 -19.44 1.97 -2.27
C THR A 269 -18.21 1.59 -1.42
N ILE A 270 -18.17 0.33 -0.96
CA ILE A 270 -17.02 -0.20 -0.25
C ILE A 270 -16.15 -0.96 -1.24
N VAL A 271 -14.86 -0.69 -1.22
CA VAL A 271 -13.83 -1.38 -2.00
C VAL A 271 -12.97 -2.20 -1.04
N PHE A 272 -12.81 -3.47 -1.34
CA PHE A 272 -11.94 -4.40 -0.61
C PHE A 272 -10.78 -4.74 -1.55
N ALA A 273 -9.56 -4.40 -1.14
CA ALA A 273 -8.38 -4.52 -1.96
C ALA A 273 -7.27 -5.27 -1.23
N ALA A 274 -6.77 -6.34 -1.84
CA ALA A 274 -5.54 -6.99 -1.44
C ALA A 274 -4.46 -6.61 -2.47
N PHE A 275 -3.43 -5.89 -2.02
CA PHE A 275 -2.39 -5.39 -2.89
C PHE A 275 -1.24 -6.37 -3.01
N THR A 276 -0.60 -6.36 -4.17
CA THR A 276 0.65 -7.06 -4.44
C THR A 276 1.81 -6.06 -4.48
N ALA A 277 3.02 -6.58 -4.33
CA ALA A 277 4.25 -5.81 -4.52
C ALA A 277 4.41 -4.62 -3.55
N GLU A 278 3.86 -4.75 -2.32
CA GLU A 278 4.13 -3.82 -1.24
C GLU A 278 5.61 -3.90 -0.85
N GLU A 279 6.12 -5.10 -0.60
CA GLU A 279 7.46 -5.45 -0.16
C GLU A 279 8.59 -5.01 -1.11
N ILE A 280 8.24 -4.68 -2.32
CA ILE A 280 9.21 -4.25 -3.34
C ILE A 280 8.99 -2.81 -3.80
N GLY A 281 8.12 -2.05 -3.10
CA GLY A 281 7.93 -0.62 -3.32
C GLY A 281 6.48 -0.15 -3.48
N GLY A 282 5.48 -0.90 -3.00
CA GLY A 282 4.07 -0.49 -3.01
C GLY A 282 3.49 -0.35 -4.41
N PHE A 283 3.94 -1.14 -5.39
CA PHE A 283 3.52 -0.97 -6.77
C PHE A 283 2.05 -1.32 -7.00
N GLY A 284 1.51 -2.27 -6.24
CA GLY A 284 0.10 -2.62 -6.30
C GLY A 284 -0.80 -1.47 -5.92
N SER A 285 -0.55 -0.84 -4.79
CA SER A 285 -1.31 0.32 -4.32
C SER A 285 -1.10 1.56 -5.18
N GLN A 286 0.10 1.76 -5.75
CA GLN A 286 0.36 2.84 -6.71
C GLN A 286 -0.52 2.66 -7.97
N TYR A 287 -0.52 1.45 -8.55
CA TYR A 287 -1.37 1.15 -9.71
C TYR A 287 -2.86 1.31 -9.39
N PHE A 288 -3.30 0.77 -8.24
CA PHE A 288 -4.69 0.88 -7.80
C PHE A 288 -5.11 2.34 -7.62
N SER A 289 -4.31 3.14 -6.93
CA SER A 289 -4.60 4.55 -6.65
C SER A 289 -4.76 5.38 -7.94
N SER A 290 -4.02 5.06 -8.99
CA SER A 290 -4.13 5.71 -10.30
C SER A 290 -5.45 5.44 -11.04
N GLN A 291 -6.25 4.47 -10.57
CA GLN A 291 -7.55 4.12 -11.19
C GLN A 291 -8.72 4.87 -10.56
N PHE A 292 -8.50 5.68 -9.53
CA PHE A 292 -9.54 6.42 -8.84
C PHE A 292 -9.33 7.93 -8.96
N ASP A 293 -10.44 8.66 -9.02
CA ASP A 293 -10.43 10.09 -8.73
C ASP A 293 -10.29 10.27 -7.21
N PRO A 294 -9.19 10.86 -6.71
CA PRO A 294 -9.01 11.04 -5.28
C PRO A 294 -10.14 11.82 -4.59
N ALA A 295 -10.82 12.70 -5.32
CA ALA A 295 -11.96 13.45 -4.80
C ALA A 295 -13.16 12.57 -4.45
N GLN A 296 -13.27 11.40 -5.07
CA GLN A 296 -14.33 10.41 -4.83
C GLN A 296 -13.99 9.40 -3.73
N VAL A 297 -12.73 9.33 -3.28
CA VAL A 297 -12.32 8.45 -2.19
C VAL A 297 -12.47 9.17 -0.86
N MET A 298 -13.45 8.73 -0.06
CA MET A 298 -13.82 9.38 1.20
C MET A 298 -12.93 8.95 2.37
N ALA A 299 -12.45 7.71 2.36
CA ALA A 299 -11.50 7.19 3.33
C ALA A 299 -10.83 5.91 2.81
N MET A 300 -9.61 5.65 3.28
CA MET A 300 -8.92 4.38 3.12
C MET A 300 -8.43 3.89 4.48
N PHE A 301 -8.83 2.68 4.82
CA PHE A 301 -8.38 1.90 5.97
C PHE A 301 -7.38 0.87 5.46
N ASN A 302 -6.11 1.18 5.52
CA ASN A 302 -5.08 0.19 5.29
C ASN A 302 -4.86 -0.58 6.59
N ILE A 303 -4.74 -1.88 6.53
CA ILE A 303 -4.66 -2.75 7.70
C ILE A 303 -3.39 -3.56 7.54
N GLU A 304 -2.47 -3.43 8.49
CA GLU A 304 -1.15 -4.02 8.39
C GLU A 304 -0.65 -4.45 9.77
N MET A 305 -0.18 -5.70 9.85
CA MET A 305 0.45 -6.26 11.05
C MET A 305 -0.42 -6.11 12.30
N ILE A 306 -1.62 -6.70 12.28
CA ILE A 306 -2.59 -6.66 13.39
C ILE A 306 -2.68 -7.96 14.17
N GLY A 307 -1.79 -8.91 13.93
CA GLY A 307 -1.83 -10.24 14.55
C GLY A 307 -1.28 -10.30 15.97
N THR A 308 -0.63 -9.26 16.48
CA THR A 308 -0.03 -9.20 17.80
C THR A 308 -0.65 -8.10 18.68
N GLU A 309 -0.31 -8.07 19.98
CA GLU A 309 -0.75 -7.01 20.86
C GLU A 309 -0.03 -5.70 20.54
N SER A 310 -0.75 -4.59 20.58
CA SER A 310 -0.16 -3.26 20.45
C SER A 310 0.68 -2.89 21.68
N LYS A 311 1.33 -1.72 21.63
CA LYS A 311 2.08 -1.16 22.77
C LYS A 311 1.23 -1.04 24.05
N TRP A 312 -0.09 -0.91 23.92
CA TRP A 312 -1.01 -0.75 25.05
C TRP A 312 -1.72 -2.07 25.41
N GLY A 313 -1.29 -3.20 24.83
CA GLY A 313 -1.88 -4.52 25.08
C GLY A 313 -3.06 -4.83 24.17
N LYS A 314 -3.90 -5.78 24.63
CA LYS A 314 -5.09 -6.22 23.88
C LYS A 314 -6.16 -5.13 23.76
N ASN A 315 -7.09 -5.32 22.82
CA ASN A 315 -8.18 -4.40 22.54
C ASN A 315 -7.71 -2.98 22.22
N SER A 316 -6.58 -2.86 21.54
CA SER A 316 -6.05 -1.60 21.09
C SER A 316 -5.24 -1.75 19.80
N ALA A 317 -5.20 -0.68 19.02
CA ALA A 317 -4.36 -0.52 17.84
C ALA A 317 -3.95 0.94 17.70
N TYR A 318 -3.01 1.25 16.82
CA TYR A 318 -2.69 2.62 16.49
C TYR A 318 -3.00 2.93 15.03
N ILE A 319 -3.12 4.22 14.76
CA ILE A 319 -3.40 4.76 13.43
C ILE A 319 -2.22 5.65 13.03
N THR A 320 -1.56 5.34 11.92
CA THR A 320 -0.44 6.14 11.42
C THR A 320 -0.94 7.48 10.88
N GLY A 321 -0.21 8.56 11.16
CA GLY A 321 -0.61 9.91 10.75
C GLY A 321 -1.93 10.36 11.38
N TYR A 322 -2.25 9.92 12.58
CA TYR A 322 -3.50 10.23 13.31
C TYR A 322 -3.85 11.72 13.29
N GLU A 323 -2.84 12.57 13.42
CA GLU A 323 -2.95 14.03 13.46
C GLU A 323 -3.19 14.67 12.08
N LYS A 324 -3.06 13.94 11.00
CA LYS A 324 -3.17 14.49 9.63
C LYS A 324 -4.61 14.68 9.17
N THR A 325 -5.54 13.98 9.82
CA THR A 325 -7.00 14.09 9.56
C THR A 325 -7.77 13.88 10.86
N ASN A 326 -9.08 14.14 10.85
CA ASN A 326 -9.93 13.77 11.98
C ASN A 326 -10.50 12.34 11.91
N MET A 327 -9.95 11.49 11.04
CA MET A 327 -10.45 10.11 10.88
C MET A 327 -10.33 9.32 12.18
N GLY A 328 -9.18 9.37 12.86
CA GLY A 328 -8.97 8.66 14.12
C GLY A 328 -9.97 9.07 15.22
N GLU A 329 -10.30 10.36 15.31
CA GLU A 329 -11.30 10.87 16.25
C GLU A 329 -12.71 10.32 15.94
N ILE A 330 -13.09 10.29 14.64
CA ILE A 330 -14.37 9.71 14.20
C ILE A 330 -14.45 8.23 14.59
N LEU A 331 -13.38 7.47 14.32
CA LEU A 331 -13.33 6.05 14.66
C LEU A 331 -13.46 5.83 16.17
N GLN A 332 -12.73 6.58 16.98
CA GLN A 332 -12.80 6.47 18.43
C GLN A 332 -14.17 6.88 18.98
N GLN A 333 -14.80 7.90 18.40
CA GLN A 333 -16.16 8.30 18.78
C GLN A 333 -17.19 7.19 18.50
N ASN A 334 -17.04 6.47 17.39
CA ASN A 334 -17.90 5.34 17.04
C ASN A 334 -17.70 4.12 17.95
N LEU A 335 -16.56 4.02 18.64
CA LEU A 335 -16.26 2.97 19.62
C LEU A 335 -16.62 3.36 21.07
N LYS A 336 -17.25 4.52 21.28
CA LYS A 336 -17.62 4.95 22.63
C LYS A 336 -18.52 3.93 23.32
N GLY A 337 -18.08 3.47 24.48
CA GLY A 337 -18.77 2.42 25.26
C GLY A 337 -18.29 0.98 24.96
N SER A 338 -17.36 0.80 24.02
CA SER A 338 -16.63 -0.46 23.83
C SER A 338 -15.36 -0.49 24.70
N ASN A 339 -14.73 -1.65 24.77
CA ASN A 339 -13.45 -1.85 25.44
C ASN A 339 -12.25 -1.62 24.51
N PHE A 340 -12.45 -1.12 23.27
CA PHE A 340 -11.41 -0.97 22.29
C PHE A 340 -10.99 0.50 22.14
N THR A 341 -9.67 0.73 21.97
CA THR A 341 -9.12 2.07 21.80
C THR A 341 -8.16 2.13 20.60
N PHE A 342 -8.37 3.10 19.71
CA PHE A 342 -7.38 3.52 18.73
C PHE A 342 -6.52 4.65 19.29
N TYR A 343 -5.21 4.47 19.20
CA TYR A 343 -4.22 5.46 19.63
C TYR A 343 -3.54 6.12 18.41
N PRO A 344 -2.96 7.31 18.59
CA PRO A 344 -1.98 7.83 17.64
C PRO A 344 -0.76 6.89 17.54
N ASP A 345 -0.08 6.92 16.39
CA ASP A 345 1.18 6.19 16.16
C ASP A 345 2.24 6.58 17.22
N PRO A 346 2.75 5.62 17.99
CA PRO A 346 3.75 5.88 19.03
C PRO A 346 5.20 5.87 18.49
N TYR A 347 5.40 5.56 17.20
CA TYR A 347 6.68 5.36 16.56
C TYR A 347 6.95 6.45 15.50
N THR A 348 6.76 7.70 15.88
CA THR A 348 6.81 8.85 14.97
C THR A 348 8.14 8.99 14.21
N GLU A 349 9.26 8.58 14.84
CA GLU A 349 10.59 8.58 14.24
C GLU A 349 10.73 7.56 13.09
N GLU A 350 9.86 6.54 13.06
CA GLU A 350 9.86 5.50 12.03
C GLU A 350 9.12 5.92 10.75
N ASN A 351 8.42 7.05 10.77
CA ASN A 351 7.65 7.59 9.63
C ASN A 351 6.68 6.57 9.01
N LEU A 352 6.01 5.76 9.84
CA LEU A 352 5.16 4.64 9.40
C LEU A 352 4.04 5.06 8.45
N PHE A 353 3.54 6.29 8.56
CA PHE A 353 2.51 6.83 7.67
C PHE A 353 2.91 6.78 6.18
N TYR A 354 4.20 6.81 5.86
CA TYR A 354 4.71 6.81 4.49
C TYR A 354 5.24 5.45 4.03
N ARG A 355 5.18 4.42 4.88
CA ARG A 355 5.85 3.13 4.64
C ARG A 355 4.91 2.01 4.25
N SER A 356 3.61 2.27 4.11
CA SER A 356 2.63 1.28 3.69
C SER A 356 1.70 1.81 2.59
N ASP A 357 0.79 0.99 2.12
CA ASP A 357 -0.06 1.21 0.95
C ASP A 357 -0.99 2.43 1.04
N ASN A 358 -1.30 2.89 2.27
CA ASN A 358 -2.06 4.14 2.48
C ASN A 358 -1.37 5.36 1.88
N ALA A 359 -0.03 5.36 1.82
CA ALA A 359 0.76 6.53 1.44
C ALA A 359 0.43 7.03 0.02
N THR A 360 0.07 6.13 -0.89
CA THR A 360 -0.23 6.47 -2.29
C THR A 360 -1.44 7.39 -2.41
N LEU A 361 -2.55 7.06 -1.74
CA LEU A 361 -3.75 7.89 -1.72
C LEU A 361 -3.61 9.09 -0.78
N ALA A 362 -2.89 8.95 0.34
CA ALA A 362 -2.62 10.06 1.26
C ALA A 362 -1.89 11.21 0.56
N ARG A 363 -0.90 10.93 -0.29
CA ARG A 363 -0.18 11.93 -1.09
C ARG A 363 -1.10 12.68 -2.08
N LEU A 364 -2.23 12.10 -2.43
CA LEU A 364 -3.28 12.72 -3.25
C LEU A 364 -4.35 13.43 -2.42
N GLY A 365 -4.13 13.59 -1.11
CA GLY A 365 -5.02 14.28 -0.19
C GLY A 365 -6.17 13.43 0.36
N VAL A 366 -6.21 12.13 0.10
CA VAL A 366 -7.22 11.22 0.66
C VAL A 366 -6.94 10.99 2.14
N PRO A 367 -7.96 10.96 3.04
CA PRO A 367 -7.79 10.48 4.41
C PRO A 367 -7.54 8.96 4.40
N ALA A 368 -6.28 8.60 4.17
CA ALA A 368 -5.80 7.23 4.04
C ALA A 368 -4.77 6.96 5.15
N HIS A 369 -5.09 6.01 6.02
CA HIS A 369 -4.30 5.71 7.21
C HIS A 369 -4.11 4.21 7.36
N THR A 370 -2.98 3.80 7.94
CA THR A 370 -2.74 2.41 8.33
C THR A 370 -3.16 2.21 9.78
N ILE A 371 -3.89 1.12 10.03
CA ILE A 371 -4.19 0.60 11.37
C ILE A 371 -3.24 -0.57 11.61
N SER A 372 -2.48 -0.52 12.70
CA SER A 372 -1.50 -1.55 13.04
C SER A 372 -1.38 -1.76 14.55
N THR A 373 -0.78 -2.89 14.93
CA THR A 373 -0.38 -3.19 16.31
C THR A 373 1.11 -3.45 16.45
N ALA A 374 1.87 -3.45 15.35
CA ALA A 374 3.29 -3.77 15.34
C ALA A 374 4.09 -2.89 16.32
N LYS A 375 4.93 -3.53 17.13
CA LYS A 375 5.83 -2.85 18.06
C LYS A 375 7.18 -2.65 17.39
N MET A 376 7.31 -1.59 16.60
CA MET A 376 8.46 -1.36 15.72
C MET A 376 9.82 -1.36 16.45
N ASP A 377 9.82 -1.06 17.74
CA ASP A 377 10.99 -1.12 18.62
C ASP A 377 11.30 -2.54 19.13
N GLN A 378 10.35 -3.47 19.04
CA GLN A 378 10.45 -4.80 19.65
C GLN A 378 9.85 -5.90 18.78
N GLU A 379 9.59 -5.68 17.47
CA GLU A 379 8.96 -6.68 16.61
C GLU A 379 9.95 -7.82 16.29
N PRO A 380 9.84 -8.97 16.96
CA PRO A 380 10.87 -10.01 16.87
C PRO A 380 10.82 -10.79 15.54
N ASN A 381 9.66 -10.82 14.88
CA ASN A 381 9.39 -11.67 13.74
C ASN A 381 9.38 -10.92 12.39
N TYR A 382 9.44 -9.59 12.41
CA TYR A 382 9.39 -8.77 11.20
C TYR A 382 10.46 -9.17 10.20
N HIS A 383 10.02 -9.53 8.99
CA HIS A 383 10.87 -10.02 7.89
C HIS A 383 11.74 -11.24 8.26
N LYS A 384 11.18 -12.15 9.06
CA LYS A 384 11.83 -13.41 9.45
C LYS A 384 10.95 -14.64 9.15
N VAL A 385 11.56 -15.79 9.00
CA VAL A 385 10.85 -17.07 8.85
C VAL A 385 10.03 -17.44 10.09
N SER A 386 10.27 -16.80 11.22
CA SER A 386 9.49 -16.98 12.45
C SER A 386 8.17 -16.19 12.49
N ASP A 387 7.84 -15.43 11.43
CA ASP A 387 6.52 -14.80 11.30
C ASP A 387 5.48 -15.84 10.84
N GLU A 388 5.01 -16.59 11.81
CA GLU A 388 4.14 -17.75 11.68
C GLU A 388 2.80 -17.54 12.37
N VAL A 389 1.75 -18.25 11.93
CA VAL A 389 0.42 -18.22 12.58
C VAL A 389 0.48 -18.53 14.06
N SER A 390 1.44 -19.37 14.48
CA SER A 390 1.67 -19.73 15.87
C SER A 390 2.14 -18.58 16.76
N SER A 391 2.67 -17.50 16.15
CA SER A 391 3.10 -16.29 16.85
C SER A 391 1.98 -15.28 17.07
N LEU A 392 0.80 -15.50 16.46
CA LEU A 392 -0.33 -14.56 16.47
C LEU A 392 -1.30 -14.79 17.62
N ASP A 393 -1.93 -13.72 18.08
CA ASP A 393 -3.10 -13.75 18.96
C ASP A 393 -4.40 -13.59 18.14
N ILE A 394 -4.92 -14.70 17.64
CA ILE A 394 -6.11 -14.76 16.78
C ILE A 394 -7.34 -14.14 17.45
N GLU A 395 -7.49 -14.31 18.76
CA GLU A 395 -8.63 -13.72 19.51
C GLU A 395 -8.52 -12.18 19.52
N ASN A 396 -7.35 -11.65 19.84
CA ASN A 396 -7.12 -10.19 19.82
C ASN A 396 -7.25 -9.62 18.40
N MET A 397 -6.69 -10.31 17.39
CA MET A 397 -6.84 -9.95 15.98
C MET A 397 -8.32 -9.88 15.58
N THR A 398 -9.14 -10.85 16.04
CA THR A 398 -10.58 -10.86 15.81
C THR A 398 -11.25 -9.62 16.41
N GLU A 399 -10.90 -9.23 17.62
CA GLU A 399 -11.45 -8.02 18.28
C GLU A 399 -11.00 -6.73 17.57
N ILE A 400 -9.79 -6.68 17.02
CA ILE A 400 -9.32 -5.56 16.21
C ILE A 400 -10.18 -5.42 14.94
N ILE A 401 -10.43 -6.53 14.23
CA ILE A 401 -11.28 -6.53 13.02
C ILE A 401 -12.71 -6.07 13.34
N LYS A 402 -13.28 -6.52 14.47
CA LYS A 402 -14.60 -6.06 14.94
C LYS A 402 -14.61 -4.56 15.26
N ALA A 403 -13.53 -4.06 15.85
CA ALA A 403 -13.39 -2.64 16.15
C ALA A 403 -13.33 -1.81 14.87
N ILE A 404 -12.58 -2.24 13.84
CA ILE A 404 -12.53 -1.60 12.52
C ILE A 404 -13.93 -1.61 11.89
N ALA A 405 -14.63 -2.75 11.90
CA ALA A 405 -15.99 -2.88 11.35
C ALA A 405 -16.97 -1.94 12.04
N THR A 406 -16.89 -1.82 13.37
CA THR A 406 -17.79 -0.98 14.15
C THR A 406 -17.49 0.50 13.98
N SER A 407 -16.22 0.89 14.03
CA SER A 407 -15.79 2.28 14.00
C SER A 407 -15.97 2.94 12.62
N SER A 408 -15.91 2.17 11.53
CA SER A 408 -16.04 2.68 10.16
C SER A 408 -17.48 2.96 9.71
N LYS A 409 -18.50 2.55 10.46
CA LYS A 409 -19.93 2.61 10.04
C LYS A 409 -20.42 3.99 9.67
N SER A 410 -20.06 5.03 10.42
CA SER A 410 -20.53 6.38 10.14
C SER A 410 -19.93 6.94 8.85
N ILE A 411 -18.69 6.54 8.53
CA ILE A 411 -18.04 6.88 7.26
C ILE A 411 -18.72 6.13 6.11
N ILE A 412 -18.97 4.83 6.26
CA ILE A 412 -19.62 4.00 5.24
C ILE A 412 -21.06 4.45 4.95
N SER A 413 -21.82 4.86 5.98
CA SER A 413 -23.17 5.40 5.82
C SER A 413 -23.19 6.82 5.27
N GLY A 414 -22.05 7.49 5.16
CA GLY A 414 -21.95 8.88 4.73
C GLY A 414 -22.43 9.91 5.76
N LYS A 415 -22.65 9.48 7.02
CA LYS A 415 -22.94 10.37 8.15
C LYS A 415 -21.75 11.25 8.47
N ASP A 416 -20.55 10.65 8.48
CA ASP A 416 -19.30 11.34 8.65
C ASP A 416 -18.45 11.25 7.37
N THR A 417 -17.65 12.30 7.14
CA THR A 417 -16.64 12.33 6.09
C THR A 417 -15.36 12.89 6.72
N PRO A 418 -14.28 12.10 6.78
CA PRO A 418 -13.02 12.58 7.34
C PRO A 418 -12.48 13.80 6.58
N SER A 419 -11.77 14.68 7.28
CA SER A 419 -11.06 15.79 6.66
C SER A 419 -9.97 15.27 5.73
N ARG A 420 -9.71 16.02 4.65
CA ARG A 420 -8.65 15.67 3.68
C ARG A 420 -7.27 15.85 4.29
N VAL A 421 -6.33 14.99 3.88
CA VAL A 421 -4.91 15.22 4.15
C VAL A 421 -4.47 16.49 3.43
N LYS A 422 -3.73 17.36 4.10
CA LYS A 422 -3.12 18.54 3.49
C LYS A 422 -1.84 18.09 2.78
N ALA A 423 -1.91 17.94 1.46
CA ALA A 423 -0.80 17.42 0.65
C ALA A 423 0.49 18.26 0.79
N GLU A 424 0.35 19.57 1.06
CA GLU A 424 1.50 20.48 1.29
C GLU A 424 2.24 20.17 2.60
N SER A 425 1.57 19.51 3.55
CA SER A 425 2.15 19.14 4.86
C SER A 425 2.82 17.76 4.86
N LEU A 426 2.80 17.06 3.72
CA LEU A 426 3.43 15.75 3.61
C LEU A 426 4.90 15.89 3.23
N GLU A 427 5.74 15.10 3.84
CA GLU A 427 7.14 14.96 3.41
C GLU A 427 7.17 14.37 1.99
N ARG A 428 7.91 15.06 1.11
CA ARG A 428 8.09 14.67 -0.30
C ARG A 428 9.30 13.78 -0.46
#